data_fccc9e9f95adc9b00a56396f8b213f97
#
_entry.id   fccc9e9f95adc9b00a56396f8b213f97
#
_cell.length_a   1.000
_cell.length_b   1.000
_cell.length_c   1.000
_cell.angle_alpha   90.00
_cell.angle_beta   90.00
_cell.angle_gamma   90.00
#
_symmetry.space_group_name_H-M   'P 1'
#
loop_
_entity.id
_entity.type
_entity.pdbx_description
1 polymer ?
#
loop_
_entity_poly.entity_id
_entity_poly.type
_entity_poly.pdbx_seq_one_letter_code
_entity_poly.pdbx_strand_id
1 'polypeptide(L)'
;MKRYLYMTFAVLGFLGSTIPYAEAGNLTGVRVSNHEGTSRIVLDVSEMPVSWTKSYNESTHALTLNLGGTTNGLTGPIAQNNTKTGVLKGIGLQPVNGSLQVTLTANKDVQHHEFTLEKPSRIVVDLFSSYAQQTTKDVNKSVTYSKINNTVAEGKIQAFALSVDNDSPMVVAHVSEGKLLSSVVQSHTAIIGAKVKGSSFDRPYSVASDGTIDLERISNRGTLRYTPNRGYFIEEKRPLLQAKTQKDTFLITSVNTSRKENALTLYTSAYGASTKTNDFGYEVTVANGKVVSGQKGNSKIGENQYVLSGHGESRDALRKLKVGTPITIQNRPELAQVNTTGGAALQAGIMVLKNGNYVGADGTNNKARSFIGTTKDHNLVVLTVDKAGLQSVGVTQQEGAQLLFKLGVVDGAELSNQGSVDLVVNDTYVHKATSNPTTYEDIVIIK
;
A
#
# COMPACT_ATOMS: atom_id res chain seq x y z
N MET A 1 -14.58 -5.54 31.31
CA MET A 1 -13.95 -6.86 31.32
C MET A 1 -12.49 -6.71 31.73
N LYS A 2 -12.09 -7.34 32.83
CA LYS A 2 -10.78 -7.21 33.45
C LYS A 2 -9.70 -7.86 32.57
N ARG A 3 -8.66 -7.10 32.18
CA ARG A 3 -7.46 -7.63 31.52
C ARG A 3 -6.49 -8.13 32.59
N TYR A 4 -6.11 -9.39 32.51
CA TYR A 4 -5.11 -10.00 33.38
C TYR A 4 -3.71 -9.69 32.88
N LEU A 5 -2.91 -9.14 33.79
CA LEU A 5 -1.49 -8.90 33.63
C LEU A 5 -0.75 -10.19 33.97
N TYR A 6 -0.05 -10.82 33.04
CA TYR A 6 0.85 -11.93 33.35
C TYR A 6 2.24 -11.40 33.72
N MET A 7 2.58 -11.56 34.99
CA MET A 7 3.92 -11.32 35.51
C MET A 7 4.64 -12.68 35.57
N THR A 8 5.66 -12.87 34.74
CA THR A 8 6.50 -14.06 34.79
C THR A 8 7.73 -13.75 35.63
N PHE A 9 7.84 -14.32 36.81
CA PHE A 9 9.05 -14.32 37.62
C PHE A 9 9.95 -15.50 37.20
N ALA A 10 11.14 -15.19 36.70
CA ALA A 10 12.21 -16.18 36.59
C ALA A 10 13.18 -16.03 37.77
N VAL A 11 13.24 -17.05 38.61
CA VAL A 11 14.24 -17.18 39.65
C VAL A 11 15.43 -17.90 39.05
N LEU A 12 16.57 -17.22 38.94
CA LEU A 12 17.85 -17.82 38.56
C LEU A 12 18.78 -17.85 39.76
N GLY A 13 19.22 -19.07 40.11
CA GLY A 13 20.12 -19.35 41.20
C GLY A 13 21.54 -18.81 40.92
N PHE A 14 22.15 -18.28 41.96
CA PHE A 14 23.52 -17.79 42.00
C PHE A 14 24.54 -18.94 41.88
N LEU A 15 25.31 -18.94 40.80
CA LEU A 15 26.67 -19.51 40.77
C LEU A 15 27.63 -18.35 40.58
N GLY A 16 28.51 -18.18 41.54
CA GLY A 16 29.48 -17.07 41.58
C GLY A 16 30.47 -17.13 40.41
N SER A 17 30.22 -16.33 39.40
CA SER A 17 31.18 -15.86 38.43
C SER A 17 31.29 -14.35 38.58
N THR A 18 32.48 -13.80 38.64
CA THR A 18 32.73 -12.37 38.59
C THR A 18 32.07 -11.79 37.35
N ILE A 19 30.89 -11.21 37.55
CA ILE A 19 30.22 -10.47 36.48
C ILE A 19 31.12 -9.26 36.23
N PRO A 20 31.61 -9.05 34.98
CA PRO A 20 32.25 -7.78 34.67
C PRO A 20 31.21 -6.68 34.94
N TYR A 21 31.59 -5.72 35.77
CA TYR A 21 30.80 -4.51 35.96
C TYR A 21 30.60 -3.91 34.56
N ALA A 22 29.40 -3.97 34.04
CA ALA A 22 29.05 -3.21 32.86
C ALA A 22 29.31 -1.75 33.22
N GLU A 23 30.18 -1.08 32.47
CA GLU A 23 30.41 0.35 32.68
C GLU A 23 29.08 1.07 32.68
N ALA A 24 28.87 1.95 33.65
CA ALA A 24 27.66 2.70 33.77
C ALA A 24 27.51 3.60 32.52
N GLY A 25 26.47 3.40 31.76
CA GLY A 25 26.17 4.26 30.61
C GLY A 25 25.90 5.71 31.05
N ASN A 26 26.24 6.65 30.21
CA ASN A 26 25.97 8.08 30.45
C ASN A 26 24.93 8.62 29.48
N LEU A 27 23.97 9.39 29.97
CA LEU A 27 23.15 10.26 29.13
C LEU A 27 24.05 11.40 28.64
N THR A 28 24.38 11.40 27.36
CA THR A 28 25.32 12.34 26.73
C THR A 28 24.63 13.49 26.00
N GLY A 29 23.36 13.34 25.66
CA GLY A 29 22.59 14.35 24.96
C GLY A 29 21.09 14.15 25.08
N VAL A 30 20.34 15.26 25.03
CA VAL A 30 18.88 15.27 24.93
C VAL A 30 18.50 16.23 23.83
N ARG A 31 17.79 15.72 22.83
CA ARG A 31 17.30 16.51 21.70
C ARG A 31 15.77 16.44 21.63
N VAL A 32 15.14 17.57 21.37
CA VAL A 32 13.67 17.67 21.27
C VAL A 32 13.29 18.25 19.92
N SER A 33 12.40 17.57 19.22
CA SER A 33 11.77 18.06 18.00
C SER A 33 10.25 18.13 18.21
N ASN A 34 9.67 19.30 17.98
CA ASN A 34 8.25 19.56 18.16
C ASN A 34 7.56 19.75 16.81
N HIS A 35 6.42 19.10 16.66
CA HIS A 35 5.47 19.29 15.58
C HIS A 35 4.07 19.49 16.17
N GLU A 36 3.11 19.89 15.37
CA GLU A 36 1.74 20.09 15.84
C GLU A 36 1.21 18.87 16.59
N GLY A 37 1.03 19.06 17.93
CA GLY A 37 0.54 18.05 18.84
C GLY A 37 1.44 16.81 19.02
N THR A 38 2.72 16.86 18.66
CA THR A 38 3.70 15.79 18.83
C THR A 38 5.03 16.36 19.29
N SER A 39 5.70 15.67 20.20
CA SER A 39 7.08 15.95 20.60
C SER A 39 7.91 14.67 20.55
N ARG A 40 9.01 14.66 19.80
CA ARG A 40 10.00 13.59 19.82
C ARG A 40 11.16 14.00 20.70
N ILE A 41 11.47 13.16 21.67
CA ILE A 41 12.61 13.29 22.58
C ILE A 41 13.60 12.20 22.23
N VAL A 42 14.85 12.56 21.99
CA VAL A 42 15.95 11.63 21.74
C VAL A 42 16.93 11.74 22.89
N LEU A 43 17.12 10.65 23.61
CA LEU A 43 18.12 10.52 24.67
C LEU A 43 19.33 9.82 24.04
N ASP A 44 20.41 10.56 23.83
CA ASP A 44 21.68 10.00 23.38
C ASP A 44 22.41 9.42 24.58
N VAL A 45 22.79 8.15 24.53
CA VAL A 45 23.46 7.44 25.61
C VAL A 45 24.78 6.88 25.11
N SER A 46 25.80 6.89 25.96
CA SER A 46 27.12 6.30 25.61
C SER A 46 27.00 4.80 25.36
N GLU A 47 26.18 4.14 26.17
CA GLU A 47 25.80 2.73 26.05
C GLU A 47 24.33 2.54 26.40
N MET A 48 23.70 1.50 25.87
CA MET A 48 22.31 1.20 26.20
C MET A 48 22.18 0.83 27.68
N PRO A 49 21.12 1.31 28.38
CA PRO A 49 20.89 0.95 29.78
C PRO A 49 20.81 -0.56 29.97
N VAL A 50 21.36 -1.05 31.07
CA VAL A 50 21.32 -2.48 31.46
C VAL A 50 19.85 -2.96 31.59
N SER A 51 18.99 -2.07 32.02
CA SER A 51 17.55 -2.27 32.08
C SER A 51 16.84 -0.92 32.00
N TRP A 52 15.62 -0.90 31.51
CA TRP A 52 14.78 0.30 31.63
C TRP A 52 13.31 -0.07 31.79
N THR A 53 12.62 0.77 32.56
CA THR A 53 11.19 0.65 32.78
C THR A 53 10.52 1.98 32.53
N LYS A 54 9.22 1.96 32.28
CA LYS A 54 8.42 3.15 32.04
C LYS A 54 7.12 3.12 32.85
N SER A 55 6.65 4.30 33.22
CA SER A 55 5.33 4.52 33.81
C SER A 55 4.75 5.83 33.35
N TYR A 56 3.47 5.85 33.05
CA TYR A 56 2.74 7.07 32.70
C TYR A 56 1.73 7.40 33.80
N ASN A 57 1.71 8.67 34.22
CA ASN A 57 0.77 9.19 35.19
C ASN A 57 -0.21 10.13 34.48
N GLU A 58 -1.46 9.71 34.33
CA GLU A 58 -2.51 10.46 33.65
C GLU A 58 -2.85 11.80 34.36
N SER A 59 -2.79 11.84 35.69
CA SER A 59 -3.15 13.02 36.43
C SER A 59 -2.13 14.17 36.32
N THR A 60 -0.85 13.82 36.13
CA THR A 60 0.25 14.79 35.95
C THR A 60 0.70 14.90 34.51
N HIS A 61 0.16 14.09 33.61
CA HIS A 61 0.58 13.95 32.21
C HIS A 61 2.09 13.70 32.07
N ALA A 62 2.66 12.89 32.95
CA ALA A 62 4.09 12.65 33.04
C ALA A 62 4.45 11.20 32.70
N LEU A 63 5.31 11.01 31.69
CA LEU A 63 5.96 9.77 31.39
C LEU A 63 7.30 9.72 32.09
N THR A 64 7.53 8.71 32.93
CA THR A 64 8.77 8.48 33.63
C THR A 64 9.46 7.26 33.09
N LEU A 65 10.73 7.41 32.71
CA LEU A 65 11.65 6.33 32.31
C LEU A 65 12.69 6.17 33.39
N ASN A 66 12.92 4.94 33.86
CA ASN A 66 14.02 4.60 34.76
C ASN A 66 15.09 3.83 33.98
N LEU A 67 16.25 4.43 33.79
CA LEU A 67 17.36 3.90 33.01
C LEU A 67 18.41 3.28 33.95
N GLY A 68 18.37 1.96 34.12
CA GLY A 68 19.26 1.23 35.04
C GLY A 68 20.73 1.26 34.58
N GLY A 69 21.63 1.53 35.49
CA GLY A 69 23.08 1.63 35.19
C GLY A 69 23.45 2.86 34.37
N THR A 70 22.58 3.88 34.28
CA THR A 70 22.83 5.12 33.54
C THR A 70 22.98 6.30 34.48
N THR A 71 23.97 7.17 34.21
CA THR A 71 24.19 8.41 34.94
C THR A 71 23.89 9.63 34.06
N ASN A 72 23.73 10.78 34.69
CA ASN A 72 23.55 12.04 33.94
C ASN A 72 24.94 12.62 33.60
N GLY A 73 25.34 12.51 32.34
CA GLY A 73 26.58 13.07 31.80
C GLY A 73 26.38 14.39 31.03
N LEU A 74 25.23 15.03 31.13
CA LEU A 74 24.99 16.29 30.44
C LEU A 74 25.86 17.41 31.05
N THR A 75 26.60 18.10 30.20
CA THR A 75 27.45 19.24 30.57
C THR A 75 26.82 20.61 30.30
N GLY A 76 25.63 20.64 29.75
CA GLY A 76 24.92 21.86 29.34
C GLY A 76 23.40 21.77 29.45
N PRO A 77 22.70 22.86 29.20
CA PRO A 77 21.24 22.86 29.20
C PRO A 77 20.68 21.99 28.10
N ILE A 78 19.52 21.38 28.37
CA ILE A 78 18.80 20.58 27.38
C ILE A 78 18.34 21.52 26.25
N ALA A 79 18.80 21.26 25.06
CA ALA A 79 18.39 22.01 23.87
C ALA A 79 16.90 21.72 23.57
N GLN A 80 16.04 22.65 23.89
CA GLN A 80 14.63 22.62 23.53
C GLN A 80 14.40 23.45 22.26
N ASN A 81 13.96 22.82 21.22
CA ASN A 81 13.45 23.54 20.04
C ASN A 81 12.05 24.08 20.39
N ASN A 82 11.98 25.30 20.91
CA ASN A 82 10.75 25.96 21.40
C ASN A 82 9.81 26.34 20.23
N THR A 83 9.33 25.39 19.46
CA THR A 83 8.14 25.63 18.65
C THR A 83 6.92 25.41 19.53
N LYS A 84 6.04 26.41 19.62
CA LYS A 84 4.82 26.44 20.46
C LYS A 84 3.80 25.31 20.14
N THR A 85 4.15 24.36 19.29
CA THR A 85 3.23 23.39 18.69
C THR A 85 3.34 21.98 19.29
N GLY A 86 4.42 21.67 20.02
CA GLY A 86 4.61 20.37 20.67
C GLY A 86 3.74 20.16 21.91
N VAL A 87 3.76 18.94 22.42
CA VAL A 87 3.04 18.57 23.64
C VAL A 87 3.94 18.51 24.87
N LEU A 88 5.25 18.48 24.70
CA LEU A 88 6.22 18.44 25.79
C LEU A 88 6.24 19.80 26.53
N LYS A 89 6.02 19.76 27.84
CA LYS A 89 6.10 20.90 28.74
C LYS A 89 7.45 21.01 29.45
N GLY A 90 8.05 19.87 29.80
CA GLY A 90 9.33 19.87 30.54
C GLY A 90 9.98 18.47 30.59
N ILE A 91 11.29 18.48 30.89
CA ILE A 91 12.10 17.28 31.08
C ILE A 91 12.78 17.41 32.45
N GLY A 92 12.56 16.42 33.31
CA GLY A 92 13.24 16.28 34.59
C GLY A 92 14.25 15.13 34.53
N LEU A 93 15.42 15.32 35.11
CA LEU A 93 16.47 14.30 35.25
C LEU A 93 16.82 14.16 36.71
N GLN A 94 16.68 12.97 37.29
CA GLN A 94 16.95 12.73 38.70
C GLN A 94 17.70 11.40 38.87
N PRO A 95 18.87 11.39 39.53
CA PRO A 95 19.53 10.14 39.94
C PRO A 95 18.69 9.45 41.03
N VAL A 96 18.42 8.15 40.84
CA VAL A 96 17.66 7.35 41.81
C VAL A 96 18.26 5.96 41.90
N ASN A 97 18.84 5.61 43.02
CA ASN A 97 19.31 4.26 43.31
C ASN A 97 20.17 3.60 42.21
N GLY A 98 21.17 4.31 41.69
CA GLY A 98 22.05 3.80 40.63
C GLY A 98 21.42 3.79 39.23
N SER A 99 20.30 4.44 39.06
CA SER A 99 19.58 4.64 37.80
C SER A 99 19.39 6.14 37.53
N LEU A 100 19.21 6.49 36.30
CA LEU A 100 18.73 7.83 35.89
C LEU A 100 17.23 7.79 35.63
N GLN A 101 16.49 8.54 36.40
CA GLN A 101 15.09 8.76 36.14
C GLN A 101 14.92 9.95 35.20
N VAL A 102 14.26 9.73 34.07
CA VAL A 102 13.90 10.77 33.09
C VAL A 102 12.39 10.96 33.14
N THR A 103 11.95 12.15 33.50
CA THR A 103 10.52 12.50 33.55
C THR A 103 10.18 13.47 32.42
N LEU A 104 9.29 13.05 31.54
CA LEU A 104 8.80 13.86 30.43
C LEU A 104 7.37 14.31 30.76
N THR A 105 7.21 15.60 31.08
CA THR A 105 5.89 16.17 31.41
C THR A 105 5.27 16.78 30.17
N ALA A 106 4.03 16.41 29.86
CA ALA A 106 3.27 16.97 28.77
C ALA A 106 2.32 18.10 29.26
N ASN A 107 1.86 18.93 28.34
CA ASN A 107 0.92 20.04 28.62
C ASN A 107 -0.55 19.59 28.65
N LYS A 108 -0.82 18.33 28.28
CA LYS A 108 -2.13 17.67 28.26
C LYS A 108 -1.93 16.17 28.25
N ASP A 109 -3.02 15.42 28.33
CA ASP A 109 -2.97 13.96 28.17
C ASP A 109 -2.39 13.57 26.82
N VAL A 110 -1.49 12.58 26.83
CA VAL A 110 -0.76 12.10 25.65
C VAL A 110 -0.71 10.59 25.61
N GLN A 111 -0.63 10.07 24.40
CA GLN A 111 -0.11 8.75 24.14
C GLN A 111 1.42 8.83 23.94
N HIS A 112 2.11 7.73 24.10
CA HIS A 112 3.57 7.68 23.98
C HIS A 112 4.03 6.40 23.30
N HIS A 113 5.11 6.51 22.56
CA HIS A 113 5.77 5.38 21.90
C HIS A 113 7.28 5.49 22.10
N GLU A 114 7.95 4.43 22.55
CA GLU A 114 9.37 4.37 22.78
C GLU A 114 10.02 3.28 21.92
N PHE A 115 11.17 3.61 21.39
CA PHE A 115 12.03 2.67 20.68
C PHE A 115 13.51 3.01 20.85
N THR A 116 14.36 2.06 20.56
CA THR A 116 15.81 2.20 20.68
C THR A 116 16.51 2.14 19.32
N LEU A 117 17.65 2.82 19.23
CA LEU A 117 18.55 2.79 18.08
C LEU A 117 19.97 2.50 18.58
N GLU A 118 20.69 1.59 17.93
CA GLU A 118 21.96 1.06 18.47
C GLU A 118 23.23 1.79 17.97
N LYS A 119 23.18 2.45 16.83
CA LYS A 119 24.39 3.06 16.23
C LYS A 119 24.14 4.47 15.76
N PRO A 120 24.43 5.51 16.55
CA PRO A 120 24.80 5.50 17.98
C PRO A 120 23.63 5.10 18.89
N SER A 121 23.94 4.71 20.13
CA SER A 121 22.95 4.26 21.10
C SER A 121 22.01 5.39 21.52
N ARG A 122 20.70 5.18 21.35
CA ARG A 122 19.67 6.19 21.63
C ARG A 122 18.39 5.55 22.11
N ILE A 123 17.72 6.24 23.04
CA ILE A 123 16.32 5.96 23.38
C ILE A 123 15.50 7.09 22.78
N VAL A 124 14.50 6.77 21.99
CA VAL A 124 13.61 7.74 21.36
C VAL A 124 12.23 7.62 21.99
N VAL A 125 11.67 8.74 22.36
CA VAL A 125 10.32 8.83 22.93
C VAL A 125 9.49 9.80 22.11
N ASP A 126 8.39 9.33 21.59
CA ASP A 126 7.38 10.13 20.92
C ASP A 126 6.20 10.34 21.88
N LEU A 127 5.92 11.59 22.23
CA LEU A 127 4.72 12.00 22.95
C LEU A 127 3.75 12.63 21.94
N PHE A 128 2.49 12.19 21.91
CA PHE A 128 1.51 12.74 20.99
C PHE A 128 0.12 12.79 21.59
N SER A 129 -0.60 13.87 21.32
CA SER A 129 -1.99 14.01 21.76
C SER A 129 -2.88 13.05 21.00
N SER A 130 -3.82 12.41 21.70
CA SER A 130 -4.93 11.70 21.06
C SER A 130 -5.63 12.65 20.08
N TYR A 131 -5.86 12.18 18.88
CA TYR A 131 -6.34 13.03 17.81
C TYR A 131 -7.18 12.23 16.83
N ALA A 132 -8.42 12.62 16.67
CA ALA A 132 -9.28 12.12 15.61
C ALA A 132 -10.01 13.30 15.01
N GLN A 133 -9.65 13.69 13.80
CA GLN A 133 -10.32 14.75 13.07
C GLN A 133 -10.50 14.32 11.62
N GLN A 134 -11.70 14.46 11.12
CA GLN A 134 -12.02 14.30 9.72
C GLN A 134 -12.65 15.59 9.21
N THR A 135 -12.09 16.11 8.12
CA THR A 135 -12.70 17.19 7.35
C THR A 135 -13.12 16.62 6.01
N THR A 136 -14.39 16.76 5.68
CA THR A 136 -14.95 16.28 4.40
C THR A 136 -15.38 17.49 3.57
N LYS A 137 -15.11 17.44 2.28
CA LYS A 137 -15.50 18.45 1.32
C LYS A 137 -16.12 17.76 0.08
N ASP A 138 -17.31 18.17 -0.28
CA ASP A 138 -17.87 17.78 -1.56
C ASP A 138 -17.09 18.45 -2.69
N VAL A 139 -16.64 17.64 -3.61
CA VAL A 139 -15.91 18.11 -4.79
C VAL A 139 -16.89 18.40 -5.92
N ASN A 140 -17.82 17.49 -6.10
CA ASN A 140 -18.97 17.63 -6.97
C ASN A 140 -20.13 16.78 -6.42
N LYS A 141 -21.18 16.56 -7.21
CA LYS A 141 -22.36 15.79 -6.77
C LYS A 141 -22.06 14.34 -6.41
N SER A 142 -21.05 13.75 -7.00
CA SER A 142 -20.76 12.31 -6.90
C SER A 142 -19.41 11.99 -6.26
N VAL A 143 -18.62 12.99 -5.93
CA VAL A 143 -17.27 12.79 -5.35
C VAL A 143 -17.08 13.64 -4.12
N THR A 144 -16.73 13.00 -3.02
CA THR A 144 -16.32 13.66 -1.79
C THR A 144 -14.85 13.38 -1.47
N TYR A 145 -14.17 14.39 -0.94
CA TYR A 145 -12.79 14.29 -0.46
C TYR A 145 -12.74 14.45 1.05
N SER A 146 -12.01 13.59 1.73
CA SER A 146 -11.79 13.66 3.17
C SER A 146 -10.30 13.70 3.50
N LYS A 147 -9.91 14.63 4.37
CA LYS A 147 -8.65 14.61 5.07
C LYS A 147 -8.89 14.08 6.48
N ILE A 148 -8.16 13.04 6.85
CA ILE A 148 -8.31 12.32 8.11
C ILE A 148 -7.00 12.42 8.86
N ASN A 149 -7.06 12.99 10.05
CA ASN A 149 -5.98 12.97 11.01
C ASN A 149 -6.41 12.04 12.14
N ASN A 150 -5.65 11.01 12.42
CA ASN A 150 -5.95 10.04 13.47
C ASN A 150 -4.67 9.65 14.20
N THR A 151 -4.82 8.80 15.20
CA THR A 151 -3.72 8.28 16.02
C THR A 151 -3.75 6.76 16.00
N VAL A 152 -2.61 6.16 15.82
CA VAL A 152 -2.34 4.72 15.97
C VAL A 152 -1.35 4.51 17.12
N ALA A 153 -1.05 3.27 17.46
CA ALA A 153 -0.17 2.97 18.60
C ALA A 153 1.23 3.63 18.51
N GLU A 154 1.76 3.75 17.29
CA GLU A 154 3.09 4.29 17.04
C GLU A 154 3.11 5.81 16.86
N GLY A 155 1.96 6.47 16.74
CA GLY A 155 1.92 7.90 16.57
C GLY A 155 0.73 8.42 15.76
N LYS A 156 0.89 9.63 15.27
CA LYS A 156 -0.10 10.27 14.40
C LYS A 156 -0.06 9.73 12.99
N ILE A 157 -1.21 9.75 12.35
CA ILE A 157 -1.34 9.47 10.91
C ILE A 157 -2.11 10.58 10.20
N GLN A 158 -1.73 10.81 8.96
CA GLN A 158 -2.49 11.59 8.00
C GLN A 158 -2.94 10.67 6.87
N ALA A 159 -4.23 10.66 6.65
CA ALA A 159 -4.85 9.89 5.57
C ALA A 159 -5.76 10.79 4.74
N PHE A 160 -5.93 10.41 3.50
CA PHE A 160 -6.73 11.12 2.51
C PHE A 160 -7.63 10.13 1.81
N ALA A 161 -8.90 10.45 1.67
CA ALA A 161 -9.85 9.56 1.03
C ALA A 161 -10.67 10.28 -0.05
N LEU A 162 -10.96 9.56 -1.12
CA LEU A 162 -12.00 9.90 -2.08
C LEU A 162 -13.13 8.88 -1.94
N SER A 163 -14.36 9.36 -1.83
CA SER A 163 -15.56 8.55 -1.95
C SER A 163 -16.28 8.96 -3.23
N VAL A 164 -16.67 7.96 -4.00
CA VAL A 164 -17.26 8.14 -5.33
C VAL A 164 -18.58 7.37 -5.38
N ASP A 165 -19.63 8.01 -5.80
CA ASP A 165 -20.96 7.41 -5.90
C ASP A 165 -21.00 6.33 -6.99
N ASN A 166 -21.87 5.35 -6.79
CA ASN A 166 -21.99 4.15 -7.61
C ASN A 166 -22.47 4.39 -9.05
N ASP A 167 -23.00 5.56 -9.35
CA ASP A 167 -23.47 5.98 -10.67
C ASP A 167 -22.39 6.67 -11.53
N SER A 168 -21.22 6.93 -10.93
CA SER A 168 -20.10 7.57 -11.63
C SER A 168 -19.25 6.56 -12.38
N PRO A 169 -19.15 6.64 -13.71
CA PRO A 169 -18.40 5.68 -14.51
C PRO A 169 -16.90 5.71 -14.21
N MET A 170 -16.32 4.55 -14.07
CA MET A 170 -14.87 4.37 -13.97
C MET A 170 -14.31 4.01 -15.34
N VAL A 171 -13.15 4.59 -15.65
CA VAL A 171 -12.32 4.21 -16.80
C VAL A 171 -10.93 3.88 -16.29
N VAL A 172 -10.36 2.80 -16.74
CA VAL A 172 -8.94 2.50 -16.55
C VAL A 172 -8.19 2.90 -17.80
N ALA A 173 -7.19 3.77 -17.66
CA ALA A 173 -6.33 4.19 -18.75
C ALA A 173 -4.92 3.66 -18.55
N HIS A 174 -4.40 2.99 -19.57
CA HIS A 174 -2.97 2.64 -19.62
C HIS A 174 -2.17 3.86 -20.01
N VAL A 175 -1.21 4.20 -19.18
CA VAL A 175 -0.28 5.29 -19.45
C VAL A 175 1.06 4.70 -19.83
N SER A 176 1.54 5.02 -21.04
CA SER A 176 2.88 4.64 -21.44
C SER A 176 3.92 5.19 -20.46
N GLU A 177 4.90 4.36 -20.13
CA GLU A 177 5.99 4.68 -19.19
C GLU A 177 6.54 6.09 -19.39
N GLY A 178 6.55 6.91 -18.34
CA GLY A 178 7.15 8.26 -18.34
C GLY A 178 6.18 9.44 -18.46
N LYS A 179 4.88 9.24 -18.61
CA LYS A 179 3.93 10.36 -18.60
C LYS A 179 3.53 10.76 -17.19
N LEU A 180 3.52 12.05 -16.93
CA LEU A 180 3.01 12.63 -15.68
C LEU A 180 1.48 12.48 -15.64
N LEU A 181 0.93 12.27 -14.45
CA LEU A 181 -0.50 12.21 -14.23
C LEU A 181 -1.21 13.48 -14.75
N SER A 182 -0.61 14.63 -14.56
CA SER A 182 -1.10 15.92 -15.08
C SER A 182 -1.30 15.98 -16.59
N SER A 183 -0.58 15.16 -17.37
CA SER A 183 -0.76 15.13 -18.84
C SER A 183 -1.93 14.24 -19.31
N VAL A 184 -2.49 13.44 -18.39
CA VAL A 184 -3.59 12.50 -18.68
C VAL A 184 -4.92 13.04 -18.15
N VAL A 185 -4.85 14.02 -17.23
CA VAL A 185 -5.98 14.53 -16.43
C VAL A 185 -6.94 15.42 -17.22
N GLN A 186 -6.58 15.91 -18.37
CA GLN A 186 -7.42 16.88 -19.09
C GLN A 186 -8.85 16.38 -19.29
N SER A 187 -9.79 17.06 -18.65
CA SER A 187 -11.26 16.87 -18.73
C SER A 187 -11.92 15.78 -17.87
N HIS A 188 -11.31 15.32 -16.78
CA HIS A 188 -11.91 14.27 -15.94
C HIS A 188 -12.18 14.73 -14.50
N THR A 189 -13.22 14.17 -13.86
CA THR A 189 -13.72 14.64 -12.57
C THR A 189 -12.86 14.21 -11.39
N ALA A 190 -12.32 13.01 -11.40
CA ALA A 190 -11.38 12.53 -10.38
C ALA A 190 -10.41 11.52 -10.97
N ILE A 191 -9.18 11.54 -10.50
CA ILE A 191 -8.13 10.64 -10.96
C ILE A 191 -7.38 10.08 -9.77
N ILE A 192 -7.18 8.78 -9.80
CA ILE A 192 -6.42 8.02 -8.84
C ILE A 192 -5.20 7.50 -9.56
N GLY A 193 -4.07 8.15 -9.32
CA GLY A 193 -2.80 7.68 -9.85
C GLY A 193 -2.24 6.55 -8.99
N ALA A 194 -2.39 5.32 -9.43
CA ALA A 194 -1.77 4.18 -8.80
C ALA A 194 -0.35 4.00 -9.36
N LYS A 195 0.68 4.21 -8.52
CA LYS A 195 2.05 3.86 -8.89
C LYS A 195 2.24 2.36 -8.75
N VAL A 196 2.35 1.66 -9.85
CA VAL A 196 2.53 0.21 -9.87
C VAL A 196 4.00 -0.19 -9.96
N LYS A 197 4.88 0.70 -10.44
CA LYS A 197 6.30 0.40 -10.62
C LYS A 197 7.06 0.31 -9.30
N GLY A 198 7.66 -0.85 -9.03
CA GLY A 198 8.46 -1.11 -7.82
C GLY A 198 7.64 -1.63 -6.64
N SER A 199 6.34 -1.91 -6.81
CA SER A 199 5.61 -2.73 -5.85
C SER A 199 6.06 -4.18 -5.99
N SER A 200 6.12 -4.91 -4.88
CA SER A 200 6.27 -6.38 -4.90
C SER A 200 5.04 -7.08 -5.50
N PHE A 201 4.07 -6.31 -5.95
CA PHE A 201 2.93 -6.80 -6.69
C PHE A 201 3.32 -6.93 -8.17
N ASP A 202 3.13 -8.11 -8.72
CA ASP A 202 3.09 -8.30 -10.16
C ASP A 202 2.02 -7.36 -10.72
N ARG A 203 2.20 -6.89 -11.96
CA ARG A 203 1.32 -5.90 -12.58
C ARG A 203 -0.15 -6.20 -12.39
N PRO A 204 -0.97 -5.20 -12.05
CA PRO A 204 -2.39 -5.41 -11.87
C PRO A 204 -3.03 -5.85 -13.18
N TYR A 205 -4.00 -6.72 -13.05
CA TYR A 205 -4.95 -6.97 -14.12
C TYR A 205 -5.82 -5.74 -14.32
N SER A 206 -5.86 -5.23 -15.52
CA SER A 206 -6.76 -4.15 -15.89
C SER A 206 -7.49 -4.45 -17.20
N VAL A 207 -8.73 -4.01 -17.28
CA VAL A 207 -9.51 -3.98 -18.51
C VAL A 207 -9.82 -2.53 -18.80
N ALA A 208 -9.15 -1.98 -19.80
CA ALA A 208 -9.42 -0.64 -20.27
C ALA A 208 -10.79 -0.57 -20.98
N SER A 209 -11.39 0.61 -21.00
CA SER A 209 -12.68 0.85 -21.65
C SER A 209 -12.67 0.64 -23.17
N ASP A 210 -11.50 0.66 -23.80
CA ASP A 210 -11.28 0.33 -25.21
C ASP A 210 -11.20 -1.20 -25.46
N GLY A 211 -11.35 -2.03 -24.43
CA GLY A 211 -11.27 -3.49 -24.52
C GLY A 211 -9.85 -4.04 -24.43
N THR A 212 -8.84 -3.21 -24.23
CA THR A 212 -7.49 -3.68 -23.93
C THR A 212 -7.47 -4.38 -22.59
N ILE A 213 -6.96 -5.61 -22.55
CA ILE A 213 -6.88 -6.42 -21.34
C ILE A 213 -5.42 -6.67 -21.02
N ASP A 214 -4.97 -6.17 -19.90
CA ASP A 214 -3.66 -6.50 -19.35
C ASP A 214 -3.82 -7.54 -18.25
N LEU A 215 -3.32 -8.73 -18.50
CA LEU A 215 -3.37 -9.85 -17.57
C LEU A 215 -1.94 -10.13 -17.12
N GLU A 216 -1.65 -9.96 -15.87
CA GLU A 216 -0.45 -10.52 -15.30
C GLU A 216 -0.78 -11.53 -14.19
N ARG A 217 0.12 -12.43 -13.99
CA ARG A 217 0.09 -13.65 -13.16
C ARG A 217 -0.96 -13.68 -12.03
N ILE A 218 -1.70 -14.73 -12.04
CA ILE A 218 -2.74 -15.18 -11.14
C ILE A 218 -2.32 -15.12 -9.65
N SER A 219 -2.82 -14.16 -8.91
CA SER A 219 -2.73 -14.12 -7.45
C SER A 219 -4.12 -14.02 -6.81
N ASN A 220 -4.24 -14.36 -5.52
CA ASN A 220 -5.47 -14.20 -4.73
C ASN A 220 -5.69 -12.72 -4.36
N ARG A 221 -5.79 -11.86 -5.37
CA ARG A 221 -5.91 -10.41 -5.21
C ARG A 221 -7.33 -9.96 -5.50
N GLY A 222 -7.75 -8.90 -4.86
CA GLY A 222 -9.01 -8.24 -5.16
C GLY A 222 -8.96 -7.61 -6.56
N THR A 223 -10.04 -7.75 -7.31
CA THR A 223 -10.26 -7.03 -8.56
C THR A 223 -11.40 -6.07 -8.34
N LEU A 224 -11.13 -4.77 -8.38
CA LEU A 224 -12.15 -3.74 -8.44
C LEU A 224 -12.81 -3.79 -9.81
N ARG A 225 -14.13 -3.78 -9.83
CA ARG A 225 -14.95 -3.72 -11.05
C ARG A 225 -15.98 -2.65 -10.94
N TYR A 226 -16.32 -2.10 -12.07
CA TYR A 226 -17.45 -1.21 -12.26
C TYR A 226 -18.35 -1.72 -13.37
N THR A 227 -19.65 -1.69 -13.13
CA THR A 227 -20.66 -1.87 -14.20
C THR A 227 -21.79 -0.87 -14.00
N PRO A 228 -22.35 -0.27 -15.07
CA PRO A 228 -23.41 0.73 -14.93
C PRO A 228 -24.64 0.26 -14.14
N ASN A 229 -24.95 -1.05 -14.19
CA ASN A 229 -26.13 -1.60 -13.52
C ASN A 229 -25.90 -1.95 -12.04
N ARG A 230 -24.65 -2.04 -11.58
CA ARG A 230 -24.31 -2.46 -10.21
C ARG A 230 -23.51 -1.42 -9.45
N GLY A 231 -22.79 -0.52 -10.14
CA GLY A 231 -21.79 0.33 -9.55
C GLY A 231 -20.48 -0.42 -9.30
N TYR A 232 -19.80 -0.11 -8.19
CA TYR A 232 -18.50 -0.65 -7.84
C TYR A 232 -18.60 -1.89 -6.97
N PHE A 233 -17.73 -2.88 -7.24
CA PHE A 233 -17.58 -4.07 -6.40
C PHE A 233 -16.17 -4.63 -6.50
N ILE A 234 -15.71 -5.30 -5.44
CA ILE A 234 -14.43 -6.01 -5.40
C ILE A 234 -14.68 -7.50 -5.26
N GLU A 235 -13.98 -8.30 -6.06
CA GLU A 235 -14.06 -9.75 -6.00
C GLU A 235 -12.69 -10.40 -6.18
N GLU A 236 -12.47 -11.55 -5.55
CA GLU A 236 -11.24 -12.36 -5.70
C GLU A 236 -11.27 -13.26 -6.94
N LYS A 237 -12.10 -12.95 -7.89
CA LYS A 237 -12.23 -13.77 -9.09
C LYS A 237 -11.20 -13.39 -10.14
N ARG A 238 -10.65 -14.41 -10.76
CA ARG A 238 -9.71 -14.29 -11.88
C ARG A 238 -10.48 -14.30 -13.18
N PRO A 239 -10.25 -13.37 -14.09
CA PRO A 239 -10.61 -13.58 -15.46
C PRO A 239 -9.71 -14.69 -16.04
N LEU A 240 -10.31 -15.68 -16.65
CA LEU A 240 -9.59 -16.71 -17.40
C LEU A 240 -9.87 -16.50 -18.87
N LEU A 241 -8.82 -16.14 -19.62
CA LEU A 241 -8.85 -16.22 -21.06
C LEU A 241 -8.34 -17.59 -21.49
N GLN A 242 -8.99 -18.17 -22.48
CA GLN A 242 -8.61 -19.46 -23.03
C GLN A 242 -8.58 -19.37 -24.56
N ALA A 243 -7.54 -19.93 -25.15
CA ALA A 243 -7.53 -20.24 -26.57
C ALA A 243 -7.99 -21.70 -26.74
N LYS A 244 -9.06 -21.92 -27.51
CA LYS A 244 -9.66 -23.23 -27.69
C LYS A 244 -9.62 -23.66 -29.16
N THR A 245 -9.14 -24.86 -29.38
CA THR A 245 -9.25 -25.61 -30.64
C THR A 245 -10.33 -26.70 -30.50
N GLN A 246 -10.54 -27.52 -31.54
CA GLN A 246 -11.43 -28.66 -31.41
C GLN A 246 -10.95 -29.71 -30.39
N LYS A 247 -9.62 -29.80 -30.18
CA LYS A 247 -9.01 -30.85 -29.36
C LYS A 247 -8.42 -30.31 -28.04
N ASP A 248 -7.93 -29.09 -28.05
CA ASP A 248 -7.12 -28.55 -26.97
C ASP A 248 -7.67 -27.21 -26.43
N THR A 249 -7.43 -26.97 -25.16
CA THR A 249 -7.70 -25.71 -24.51
C THR A 249 -6.42 -25.19 -23.84
N PHE A 250 -6.01 -23.98 -24.19
CA PHE A 250 -4.81 -23.34 -23.67
C PHE A 250 -5.20 -22.19 -22.76
N LEU A 251 -4.70 -22.20 -21.52
CA LEU A 251 -4.88 -21.08 -20.61
C LEU A 251 -3.96 -19.93 -21.03
N ILE A 252 -4.55 -18.78 -21.37
CA ILE A 252 -3.80 -17.54 -21.62
C ILE A 252 -3.44 -16.94 -20.26
N THR A 253 -2.16 -16.74 -20.03
CA THR A 253 -1.63 -16.24 -18.75
C THR A 253 -1.40 -14.72 -18.76
N SER A 254 -1.33 -14.11 -19.94
CA SER A 254 -1.14 -12.67 -20.10
C SER A 254 -1.60 -12.18 -21.47
N VAL A 255 -1.92 -10.88 -21.55
CA VAL A 255 -2.30 -10.21 -22.80
C VAL A 255 -1.50 -8.92 -22.94
N ASN A 256 -0.91 -8.68 -24.10
CA ASN A 256 -0.20 -7.43 -24.43
C ASN A 256 0.92 -7.06 -23.44
N THR A 257 1.59 -8.07 -22.88
CA THR A 257 2.75 -7.89 -22.01
C THR A 257 3.95 -8.69 -22.54
N SER A 258 5.13 -8.43 -22.02
CA SER A 258 6.31 -9.25 -22.36
C SER A 258 6.08 -10.71 -21.98
N ARG A 259 6.30 -11.63 -22.94
CA ARG A 259 6.18 -13.08 -22.70
C ARG A 259 7.15 -13.50 -21.59
N LYS A 260 6.61 -14.16 -20.56
CA LYS A 260 7.40 -14.73 -19.47
C LYS A 260 7.69 -16.21 -19.70
N GLU A 261 8.58 -16.76 -18.89
CA GLU A 261 8.85 -18.19 -18.87
C GLU A 261 7.59 -18.98 -18.47
N ASN A 262 7.37 -20.12 -19.11
CA ASN A 262 6.23 -21.00 -18.87
C ASN A 262 4.86 -20.33 -18.97
N ALA A 263 4.76 -19.32 -19.83
CA ALA A 263 3.56 -18.52 -20.05
C ALA A 263 3.02 -18.70 -21.47
N LEU A 264 1.72 -18.44 -21.62
CA LEU A 264 1.06 -18.21 -22.89
C LEU A 264 0.54 -16.77 -22.92
N THR A 265 1.12 -15.95 -23.77
CA THR A 265 0.76 -14.54 -23.93
C THR A 265 -0.04 -14.35 -25.21
N LEU A 266 -1.16 -13.62 -25.12
CA LEU A 266 -1.93 -13.16 -26.26
C LEU A 266 -1.47 -11.75 -26.62
N TYR A 267 -1.14 -11.51 -27.87
CA TYR A 267 -0.84 -10.20 -28.41
C TYR A 267 -1.89 -9.77 -29.43
N THR A 268 -2.38 -8.56 -29.28
CA THR A 268 -3.30 -7.89 -30.20
C THR A 268 -2.63 -6.67 -30.83
N SER A 269 -3.28 -6.03 -31.80
CA SER A 269 -2.79 -4.80 -32.43
C SER A 269 -2.57 -3.64 -31.43
N ALA A 270 -3.23 -3.67 -30.28
CA ALA A 270 -3.02 -2.70 -29.18
C ALA A 270 -1.60 -2.78 -28.58
N TYR A 271 -0.91 -3.91 -28.66
CA TYR A 271 0.49 -4.04 -28.23
C TYR A 271 1.49 -3.34 -29.18
N GLY A 272 1.15 -3.27 -30.44
CA GLY A 272 2.01 -2.70 -31.49
C GLY A 272 2.10 -3.60 -32.72
N ALA A 273 3.00 -3.25 -33.64
CA ALA A 273 3.13 -3.95 -34.93
C ALA A 273 3.77 -5.34 -34.87
N SER A 274 4.40 -5.71 -33.76
CA SER A 274 4.99 -7.05 -33.54
C SER A 274 5.05 -7.41 -32.07
N THR A 275 5.22 -8.69 -31.78
CA THR A 275 5.30 -9.22 -30.40
C THR A 275 6.60 -8.85 -29.67
N LYS A 276 7.64 -8.44 -30.39
CA LYS A 276 8.98 -8.10 -29.86
C LYS A 276 9.58 -9.18 -28.95
N THR A 277 9.22 -10.43 -29.18
CA THR A 277 9.69 -11.57 -28.38
C THR A 277 10.98 -12.15 -28.96
N ASN A 278 11.70 -12.91 -28.12
CA ASN A 278 12.88 -13.68 -28.51
C ASN A 278 12.52 -15.06 -29.08
N ASP A 279 13.52 -15.78 -29.57
CA ASP A 279 13.40 -17.10 -30.24
C ASP A 279 13.25 -18.28 -29.28
N PHE A 280 13.22 -18.07 -27.96
CA PHE A 280 13.06 -19.17 -26.99
C PHE A 280 11.63 -19.71 -26.91
N GLY A 281 10.67 -19.00 -27.47
CA GLY A 281 9.28 -19.45 -27.56
C GLY A 281 8.87 -19.95 -28.92
N TYR A 282 7.56 -20.13 -29.08
CA TYR A 282 6.90 -20.34 -30.35
C TYR A 282 5.62 -19.55 -30.42
N GLU A 283 5.31 -19.01 -31.57
CA GLU A 283 4.19 -18.13 -31.83
C GLU A 283 3.32 -18.66 -32.94
N VAL A 284 2.02 -18.50 -32.81
CA VAL A 284 1.07 -18.70 -33.88
C VAL A 284 0.28 -17.44 -34.11
N THR A 285 0.23 -16.96 -35.35
CA THR A 285 -0.61 -15.86 -35.77
C THR A 285 -1.98 -16.38 -36.17
N VAL A 286 -3.02 -15.74 -35.68
CA VAL A 286 -4.41 -16.10 -35.94
C VAL A 286 -5.11 -14.97 -36.65
N ALA A 287 -5.78 -15.28 -37.75
CA ALA A 287 -6.63 -14.38 -38.50
C ALA A 287 -7.96 -15.08 -38.80
N ASN A 288 -9.06 -14.36 -38.69
CA ASN A 288 -10.42 -14.93 -38.96
C ASN A 288 -10.67 -16.25 -38.22
N GLY A 289 -10.19 -16.35 -36.98
CA GLY A 289 -10.38 -17.53 -36.13
C GLY A 289 -9.59 -18.78 -36.58
N LYS A 290 -8.56 -18.66 -37.44
CA LYS A 290 -7.72 -19.74 -37.88
C LYS A 290 -6.24 -19.39 -37.77
N VAL A 291 -5.42 -20.37 -37.48
CA VAL A 291 -3.96 -20.23 -37.52
C VAL A 291 -3.53 -19.97 -38.96
N VAL A 292 -2.81 -18.88 -39.20
CA VAL A 292 -2.30 -18.50 -40.55
C VAL A 292 -0.78 -18.65 -40.68
N SER A 293 -0.05 -18.60 -39.58
CA SER A 293 1.40 -18.82 -39.56
C SER A 293 1.88 -19.27 -38.18
N GLY A 294 3.09 -19.85 -38.15
CA GLY A 294 3.80 -20.18 -36.92
C GLY A 294 5.30 -19.96 -37.06
N GLN A 295 5.93 -19.36 -36.02
CA GLN A 295 7.36 -19.10 -35.99
C GLN A 295 7.91 -19.01 -34.54
N LYS A 296 9.23 -18.87 -34.38
CA LYS A 296 9.86 -18.91 -33.05
C LYS A 296 9.58 -17.64 -32.22
N GLY A 297 9.59 -16.47 -32.79
CA GLY A 297 9.36 -15.22 -32.08
C GLY A 297 9.22 -14.04 -33.01
N ASN A 298 8.97 -12.87 -32.46
CA ASN A 298 8.85 -11.58 -33.14
C ASN A 298 7.85 -11.58 -34.32
N SER A 299 6.71 -12.23 -34.13
CA SER A 299 5.63 -12.24 -35.13
C SER A 299 5.08 -10.84 -35.36
N LYS A 300 4.78 -10.50 -36.61
CA LYS A 300 4.03 -9.30 -36.96
C LYS A 300 2.57 -9.46 -36.52
N ILE A 301 1.97 -8.37 -36.08
CA ILE A 301 0.57 -8.29 -35.68
C ILE A 301 -0.15 -7.36 -36.65
N GLY A 302 -0.98 -7.94 -37.51
CA GLY A 302 -1.80 -7.16 -38.47
C GLY A 302 -3.13 -6.71 -37.89
N GLU A 303 -3.83 -5.86 -38.60
CA GLU A 303 -5.20 -5.53 -38.28
C GLU A 303 -6.08 -6.78 -38.29
N ASN A 304 -6.98 -6.90 -37.30
CA ASN A 304 -7.84 -8.07 -37.12
C ASN A 304 -7.08 -9.41 -36.93
N GLN A 305 -5.83 -9.33 -36.52
CA GLN A 305 -5.02 -10.50 -36.17
C GLN A 305 -4.66 -10.45 -34.69
N TYR A 306 -4.38 -11.61 -34.15
CA TYR A 306 -3.73 -11.77 -32.86
C TYR A 306 -2.66 -12.85 -32.91
N VAL A 307 -1.72 -12.79 -31.99
CA VAL A 307 -0.64 -13.75 -31.86
C VAL A 307 -0.71 -14.42 -30.50
N LEU A 308 -0.68 -15.74 -30.49
CA LEU A 308 -0.44 -16.52 -29.27
C LEU A 308 1.04 -16.86 -29.21
N SER A 309 1.70 -16.44 -28.15
CA SER A 309 3.14 -16.62 -27.92
C SER A 309 3.37 -17.47 -26.69
N GLY A 310 3.90 -18.68 -26.87
CA GLY A 310 4.14 -19.65 -25.81
C GLY A 310 5.62 -19.80 -25.45
N HIS A 311 5.90 -20.05 -24.17
CA HIS A 311 7.18 -20.51 -23.65
C HIS A 311 6.98 -21.78 -22.82
N GLY A 312 8.02 -22.65 -22.75
CA GLY A 312 7.92 -23.91 -22.03
C GLY A 312 6.87 -24.84 -22.65
N GLU A 313 5.99 -25.43 -21.86
CA GLU A 313 4.92 -26.33 -22.31
C GLU A 313 3.97 -25.65 -23.30
N SER A 314 3.66 -24.38 -23.11
CA SER A 314 2.84 -23.62 -24.06
C SER A 314 3.50 -23.49 -25.43
N ARG A 315 4.83 -23.32 -25.48
CA ARG A 315 5.61 -23.35 -26.73
C ARG A 315 5.40 -24.68 -27.47
N ASP A 316 5.57 -25.78 -26.75
CA ASP A 316 5.53 -27.12 -27.33
C ASP A 316 4.11 -27.52 -27.78
N ALA A 317 3.11 -26.97 -27.07
CA ALA A 317 1.72 -27.12 -27.48
C ALA A 317 1.40 -26.30 -28.75
N LEU A 318 1.82 -25.05 -28.84
CA LEU A 318 1.61 -24.20 -30.01
C LEU A 318 2.30 -24.76 -31.27
N ARG A 319 3.47 -25.38 -31.14
CA ARG A 319 4.18 -26.04 -32.28
C ARG A 319 3.39 -27.15 -32.97
N LYS A 320 2.44 -27.75 -32.27
CA LYS A 320 1.59 -28.83 -32.82
C LYS A 320 0.45 -28.28 -33.68
N LEU A 321 0.15 -26.98 -33.56
CA LEU A 321 -0.91 -26.36 -34.33
C LEU A 321 -0.48 -26.13 -35.78
N LYS A 322 -1.30 -26.59 -36.73
CA LYS A 322 -1.08 -26.43 -38.16
C LYS A 322 -1.80 -25.22 -38.71
N VAL A 323 -1.29 -24.64 -39.77
CA VAL A 323 -2.01 -23.59 -40.52
C VAL A 323 -3.38 -24.15 -40.94
N GLY A 324 -4.42 -23.30 -40.77
CA GLY A 324 -5.82 -23.68 -40.99
C GLY A 324 -6.53 -24.21 -39.72
N THR A 325 -5.82 -24.52 -38.63
CA THR A 325 -6.44 -24.98 -37.38
C THR A 325 -7.40 -23.90 -36.85
N PRO A 326 -8.68 -24.22 -36.66
CA PRO A 326 -9.62 -23.31 -36.05
C PRO A 326 -9.25 -23.06 -34.57
N ILE A 327 -9.21 -21.80 -34.18
CA ILE A 327 -8.89 -21.40 -32.80
C ILE A 327 -9.73 -20.18 -32.42
N THR A 328 -10.32 -20.22 -31.24
CA THR A 328 -11.15 -19.16 -30.72
C THR A 328 -10.63 -18.71 -29.35
N ILE A 329 -10.64 -17.40 -29.11
CA ILE A 329 -10.40 -16.86 -27.77
C ILE A 329 -11.75 -16.84 -27.07
N GLN A 330 -11.82 -17.56 -25.95
CA GLN A 330 -13.00 -17.59 -25.10
C GLN A 330 -12.76 -16.77 -23.86
N ASN A 331 -13.62 -15.80 -23.65
CA ASN A 331 -13.66 -15.04 -22.41
C ASN A 331 -14.64 -15.73 -21.44
N ARG A 332 -14.37 -15.63 -20.16
CA ARG A 332 -15.45 -15.89 -19.21
C ARG A 332 -16.55 -14.84 -19.38
N PRO A 333 -17.82 -15.21 -19.12
CA PRO A 333 -18.96 -14.30 -19.25
C PRO A 333 -18.76 -12.96 -18.50
N GLU A 334 -18.02 -12.99 -17.40
CA GLU A 334 -17.73 -11.79 -16.61
C GLU A 334 -16.89 -10.74 -17.37
N LEU A 335 -15.93 -11.19 -18.21
CA LEU A 335 -15.13 -10.27 -19.04
C LEU A 335 -15.95 -9.73 -20.22
N ALA A 336 -16.79 -10.56 -20.81
CA ALA A 336 -17.69 -10.11 -21.86
C ALA A 336 -18.62 -9.02 -21.37
N GLN A 337 -19.13 -9.10 -20.13
CA GLN A 337 -19.96 -8.05 -19.54
C GLN A 337 -19.20 -6.73 -19.38
N VAL A 338 -17.94 -6.76 -18.93
CA VAL A 338 -17.14 -5.53 -18.81
C VAL A 338 -16.98 -4.85 -20.18
N ASN A 339 -16.66 -5.61 -21.22
CA ASN A 339 -16.40 -5.06 -22.55
C ASN A 339 -17.66 -4.59 -23.29
N THR A 340 -18.81 -5.23 -23.05
CA THR A 340 -20.04 -4.95 -23.80
C THR A 340 -20.94 -3.90 -23.15
N THR A 341 -20.75 -3.59 -21.88
CA THR A 341 -21.62 -2.72 -21.09
C THR A 341 -20.96 -1.43 -20.59
N GLY A 342 -19.79 -1.08 -21.10
CA GLY A 342 -19.05 0.11 -20.65
C GLY A 342 -18.48 -0.02 -19.25
N GLY A 343 -18.24 -1.25 -18.79
CA GLY A 343 -17.61 -1.52 -17.51
C GLY A 343 -16.08 -1.37 -17.55
N ALA A 344 -15.47 -1.36 -16.37
CA ALA A 344 -14.03 -1.35 -16.20
C ALA A 344 -13.61 -2.28 -15.06
N ALA A 345 -12.37 -2.74 -15.09
CA ALA A 345 -11.80 -3.56 -14.02
C ALA A 345 -10.34 -3.19 -13.77
N LEU A 346 -9.94 -3.20 -12.50
CA LEU A 346 -8.57 -2.96 -12.06
C LEU A 346 -8.21 -4.01 -11.00
N GLN A 347 -7.13 -4.74 -11.19
CA GLN A 347 -6.61 -5.60 -10.14
C GLN A 347 -5.93 -4.75 -9.08
N ALA A 348 -6.40 -4.85 -7.84
CA ALA A 348 -5.76 -4.33 -6.66
C ALA A 348 -4.80 -5.40 -6.07
N GLY A 349 -4.25 -5.13 -4.90
CA GLY A 349 -3.41 -6.07 -4.17
C GLY A 349 -4.21 -7.06 -3.32
N ILE A 350 -3.64 -7.43 -2.19
CA ILE A 350 -4.23 -8.40 -1.27
C ILE A 350 -5.54 -7.84 -0.70
N MET A 351 -6.58 -8.67 -0.62
CA MET A 351 -7.81 -8.34 0.09
C MET A 351 -7.51 -8.08 1.57
N VAL A 352 -8.03 -7.00 2.10
CA VAL A 352 -7.88 -6.61 3.52
C VAL A 352 -9.21 -6.60 4.26
N LEU A 353 -10.32 -6.37 3.55
CA LEU A 353 -11.67 -6.47 4.09
C LEU A 353 -12.51 -7.38 3.19
N LYS A 354 -13.35 -8.21 3.81
CA LYS A 354 -14.36 -9.02 3.13
C LYS A 354 -15.61 -9.09 4.01
N ASN A 355 -16.73 -8.60 3.49
CA ASN A 355 -17.98 -8.45 4.24
C ASN A 355 -17.76 -7.74 5.60
N GLY A 356 -16.93 -6.70 5.62
CA GLY A 356 -16.59 -5.93 6.82
C GLY A 356 -15.58 -6.58 7.78
N ASN A 357 -15.12 -7.80 7.50
CA ASN A 357 -14.13 -8.49 8.33
C ASN A 357 -12.72 -8.34 7.76
N TYR A 358 -11.73 -8.17 8.64
CA TYR A 358 -10.33 -8.15 8.26
C TYR A 358 -9.88 -9.55 7.80
N VAL A 359 -9.30 -9.61 6.60
CA VAL A 359 -8.80 -10.85 5.96
C VAL A 359 -7.37 -10.70 5.44
N GLY A 360 -6.70 -9.59 5.74
CA GLY A 360 -5.33 -9.33 5.33
C GLY A 360 -4.31 -10.21 6.05
N ALA A 361 -3.06 -10.12 5.60
CA ALA A 361 -1.95 -10.77 6.25
C ALA A 361 -1.47 -9.95 7.45
N ASP A 362 -1.02 -10.61 8.51
CA ASP A 362 -0.44 -9.94 9.67
C ASP A 362 0.88 -9.28 9.27
N GLY A 363 0.89 -7.96 9.27
CA GLY A 363 2.07 -7.15 9.04
C GLY A 363 2.19 -6.08 10.11
N THR A 364 3.28 -6.13 10.88
CA THR A 364 3.50 -5.19 12.00
C THR A 364 4.19 -3.90 11.59
N ASN A 365 4.60 -3.77 10.33
CA ASN A 365 5.38 -2.61 9.88
C ASN A 365 4.49 -1.48 9.37
N ASN A 366 4.59 -0.32 10.02
CA ASN A 366 3.97 0.91 9.57
C ASN A 366 4.63 1.43 8.30
N LYS A 367 3.82 1.63 7.26
CA LYS A 367 4.25 2.13 5.94
C LYS A 367 3.26 3.16 5.42
N ALA A 368 3.70 3.97 4.47
CA ALA A 368 2.76 4.62 3.57
C ALA A 368 2.03 3.53 2.77
N ARG A 369 0.70 3.57 2.76
CA ARG A 369 -0.15 2.58 2.13
C ARG A 369 -1.32 3.22 1.44
N SER A 370 -1.81 2.54 0.44
CA SER A 370 -3.04 2.94 -0.23
C SER A 370 -3.97 1.75 -0.37
N PHE A 371 -5.24 2.01 -0.26
CA PHE A 371 -6.30 1.02 -0.26
C PHE A 371 -7.43 1.45 -1.16
N ILE A 372 -8.16 0.48 -1.66
CA ILE A 372 -9.34 0.68 -2.46
C ILE A 372 -10.45 -0.24 -1.95
N GLY A 373 -11.67 0.25 -1.90
CA GLY A 373 -12.76 -0.55 -1.37
C GLY A 373 -14.12 -0.11 -1.86
N THR A 374 -15.12 -0.93 -1.56
CA THR A 374 -16.50 -0.66 -1.92
C THR A 374 -17.41 -0.75 -0.70
N THR A 375 -18.37 0.16 -0.64
CA THR A 375 -19.38 0.18 0.41
C THR A 375 -20.49 -0.82 0.13
N LYS A 376 -21.40 -1.00 1.08
CA LYS A 376 -22.62 -1.82 0.90
C LYS A 376 -23.49 -1.31 -0.25
N ASP A 377 -23.50 0.00 -0.47
CA ASP A 377 -24.26 0.66 -1.53
C ASP A 377 -23.48 0.72 -2.86
N HIS A 378 -22.39 -0.03 -2.96
CA HIS A 378 -21.55 -0.09 -4.16
C HIS A 378 -20.87 1.23 -4.55
N ASN A 379 -20.67 2.14 -3.61
CA ASN A 379 -19.83 3.32 -3.80
C ASN A 379 -18.36 2.91 -3.70
N LEU A 380 -17.49 3.64 -4.43
CA LEU A 380 -16.04 3.44 -4.37
C LEU A 380 -15.43 4.31 -3.28
N VAL A 381 -14.51 3.74 -2.52
CA VAL A 381 -13.65 4.48 -1.58
C VAL A 381 -12.19 4.19 -1.90
N VAL A 382 -11.41 5.25 -2.05
CA VAL A 382 -9.94 5.16 -2.15
C VAL A 382 -9.35 5.86 -0.94
N LEU A 383 -8.49 5.17 -0.22
CA LEU A 383 -7.82 5.68 0.97
C LEU A 383 -6.31 5.63 0.75
N THR A 384 -5.62 6.72 1.02
CA THR A 384 -4.16 6.78 1.04
C THR A 384 -3.67 7.32 2.37
N VAL A 385 -2.63 6.70 2.91
CA VAL A 385 -2.01 7.08 4.19
C VAL A 385 -0.54 7.36 3.94
N ASP A 386 -0.10 8.53 4.36
CA ASP A 386 1.28 8.95 4.24
C ASP A 386 2.18 8.34 5.31
N LYS A 387 3.50 8.32 5.03
CA LYS A 387 4.55 8.17 6.01
C LYS A 387 5.53 9.33 5.87
N ALA A 388 5.44 10.28 6.78
CA ALA A 388 6.16 11.55 6.75
C ALA A 388 6.68 11.93 8.16
N GLY A 389 7.59 11.13 8.68
CA GLY A 389 8.20 11.35 9.99
C GLY A 389 7.16 11.45 11.12
N LEU A 390 7.24 12.53 11.91
CA LEU A 390 6.31 12.77 13.03
C LEU A 390 4.91 13.25 12.59
N GLN A 391 4.75 13.68 11.36
CA GLN A 391 3.46 14.13 10.83
C GLN A 391 2.55 12.94 10.51
N SER A 392 3.15 11.83 10.06
CA SER A 392 2.44 10.60 9.79
C SER A 392 3.42 9.43 9.90
N VAL A 393 3.19 8.53 10.85
CA VAL A 393 4.03 7.34 11.05
C VAL A 393 3.71 6.23 10.03
N GLY A 394 2.66 6.40 9.23
CA GLY A 394 2.12 5.36 8.37
C GLY A 394 1.21 4.41 9.14
N VAL A 395 0.77 3.35 8.49
CA VAL A 395 -0.14 2.35 9.07
C VAL A 395 0.32 0.94 8.77
N THR A 396 -0.05 0.01 9.65
CA THR A 396 -0.09 -1.41 9.35
C THR A 396 -1.23 -1.71 8.37
N GLN A 397 -1.24 -2.89 7.79
CA GLN A 397 -2.33 -3.30 6.89
C GLN A 397 -3.68 -3.35 7.63
N GLN A 398 -3.67 -3.83 8.88
CA GLN A 398 -4.86 -3.92 9.72
C GLN A 398 -5.42 -2.55 10.10
N GLU A 399 -4.58 -1.60 10.48
CA GLU A 399 -5.01 -0.22 10.79
C GLU A 399 -5.58 0.48 9.56
N GLY A 400 -4.98 0.27 8.38
CA GLY A 400 -5.52 0.77 7.11
C GLY A 400 -6.89 0.16 6.79
N ALA A 401 -7.09 -1.12 7.02
CA ALA A 401 -8.38 -1.77 6.88
C ALA A 401 -9.43 -1.24 7.88
N GLN A 402 -9.03 -0.94 9.12
CA GLN A 402 -9.92 -0.32 10.11
C GLN A 402 -10.35 1.09 9.68
N LEU A 403 -9.46 1.86 9.08
CA LEU A 403 -9.80 3.17 8.52
C LEU A 403 -10.78 3.04 7.36
N LEU A 404 -10.56 2.09 6.44
CA LEU A 404 -11.51 1.79 5.36
C LEU A 404 -12.90 1.42 5.91
N PHE A 405 -12.93 0.54 6.91
CA PHE A 405 -14.19 0.13 7.53
C PHE A 405 -14.95 1.31 8.15
N LYS A 406 -14.24 2.23 8.81
CA LYS A 406 -14.83 3.49 9.34
C LYS A 406 -15.40 4.40 8.25
N LEU A 407 -14.89 4.29 7.01
CA LEU A 407 -15.40 4.99 5.83
C LEU A 407 -16.57 4.24 5.15
N GLY A 408 -17.08 3.17 5.77
CA GLY A 408 -18.22 2.40 5.27
C GLY A 408 -17.85 1.28 4.28
N VAL A 409 -16.57 1.00 4.07
CA VAL A 409 -16.12 -0.07 3.17
C VAL A 409 -16.40 -1.42 3.78
N VAL A 410 -16.99 -2.31 2.99
CA VAL A 410 -17.26 -3.71 3.35
C VAL A 410 -16.33 -4.69 2.67
N ASP A 411 -15.95 -4.42 1.41
CA ASP A 411 -14.97 -5.19 0.65
C ASP A 411 -13.85 -4.28 0.20
N GLY A 412 -12.61 -4.62 0.55
CA GLY A 412 -11.47 -3.75 0.31
C GLY A 412 -10.17 -4.52 0.10
N ALA A 413 -9.29 -3.93 -0.71
CA ALA A 413 -7.98 -4.46 -1.03
C ALA A 413 -6.89 -3.39 -0.85
N GLU A 414 -5.67 -3.82 -0.58
CA GLU A 414 -4.51 -2.94 -0.61
C GLU A 414 -4.19 -2.59 -2.07
N LEU A 415 -4.06 -1.31 -2.38
CA LEU A 415 -3.69 -0.82 -3.71
C LEU A 415 -2.18 -0.65 -3.84
N SER A 416 -1.52 -0.21 -2.77
CA SER A 416 -0.07 -0.07 -2.69
C SER A 416 0.41 -0.22 -1.24
N ASN A 417 1.54 -0.92 -1.05
CA ASN A 417 2.24 -1.04 0.23
C ASN A 417 3.63 -0.38 0.23
N GLN A 418 3.97 0.34 -0.81
CA GLN A 418 5.27 1.00 -0.99
C GLN A 418 5.16 2.53 -1.09
N GLY A 419 3.98 3.07 -0.95
CA GLY A 419 3.75 4.51 -1.00
C GLY A 419 2.28 4.88 -0.97
N SER A 420 2.03 6.15 -0.71
CA SER A 420 0.75 6.79 -0.95
C SER A 420 0.54 6.97 -2.46
N VAL A 421 -0.72 7.09 -2.88
CA VAL A 421 -1.08 7.38 -4.27
C VAL A 421 -1.47 8.84 -4.43
N ASP A 422 -1.25 9.38 -5.60
CA ASP A 422 -1.75 10.71 -5.94
C ASP A 422 -3.27 10.70 -6.08
N LEU A 423 -3.92 11.71 -5.51
CA LEU A 423 -5.35 11.97 -5.70
C LEU A 423 -5.50 13.33 -6.37
N VAL A 424 -6.11 13.33 -7.54
CA VAL A 424 -6.39 14.53 -8.32
C VAL A 424 -7.89 14.67 -8.50
N VAL A 425 -8.40 15.85 -8.28
CA VAL A 425 -9.83 16.16 -8.41
C VAL A 425 -9.98 17.52 -9.10
N ASN A 426 -10.76 17.59 -10.16
CA ASN A 426 -10.94 18.81 -10.97
C ASN A 426 -9.58 19.45 -11.31
N ASP A 427 -8.68 18.67 -11.89
CA ASP A 427 -7.33 19.09 -12.31
C ASP A 427 -6.42 19.59 -11.17
N THR A 428 -6.83 19.43 -9.92
CA THR A 428 -6.07 19.84 -8.75
C THR A 428 -5.64 18.63 -7.91
N TYR A 429 -4.36 18.57 -7.56
CA TYR A 429 -3.90 17.59 -6.58
C TYR A 429 -4.51 17.91 -5.21
N VAL A 430 -5.41 17.05 -4.75
CA VAL A 430 -5.93 17.09 -3.36
C VAL A 430 -5.00 16.34 -2.41
N HIS A 431 -4.25 15.40 -2.94
CA HIS A 431 -3.14 14.74 -2.26
C HIS A 431 -2.04 14.42 -3.28
N LYS A 432 -0.79 14.69 -2.91
CA LYS A 432 0.40 14.34 -3.69
C LYS A 432 1.25 13.35 -2.91
N ALA A 433 1.53 12.22 -3.53
CA ALA A 433 2.35 11.17 -2.92
C ALA A 433 3.73 11.70 -2.49
N THR A 434 4.18 11.29 -1.31
CA THR A 434 5.45 11.73 -0.73
C THR A 434 6.68 11.13 -1.42
N SER A 435 6.51 10.03 -2.16
CA SER A 435 7.57 9.42 -2.98
C SER A 435 7.46 9.93 -4.42
N ASN A 436 8.52 10.51 -4.93
CA ASN A 436 8.61 11.13 -6.26
C ASN A 436 7.96 10.26 -7.36
N PRO A 437 6.73 10.56 -7.80
CA PRO A 437 6.02 9.72 -8.75
C PRO A 437 6.42 10.19 -10.14
N THR A 438 7.35 9.51 -10.76
CA THR A 438 7.77 9.87 -12.12
C THR A 438 7.01 9.13 -13.21
N THR A 439 6.32 8.01 -12.86
CA THR A 439 5.65 7.22 -13.90
C THR A 439 4.50 6.40 -13.32
N TYR A 440 3.37 6.43 -13.99
CA TYR A 440 2.20 5.58 -13.73
C TYR A 440 2.04 4.62 -14.91
N GLU A 441 1.62 3.39 -14.64
CA GLU A 441 1.28 2.42 -15.67
C GLU A 441 -0.23 2.35 -15.89
N ASP A 442 -1.02 2.45 -14.79
CA ASP A 442 -2.47 2.47 -14.85
C ASP A 442 -3.04 3.64 -14.04
N ILE A 443 -4.05 4.27 -14.59
CA ILE A 443 -4.77 5.37 -13.95
C ILE A 443 -6.25 5.01 -13.92
N VAL A 444 -6.86 5.12 -12.74
CA VAL A 444 -8.30 5.08 -12.60
C VAL A 444 -8.86 6.49 -12.78
N ILE A 445 -9.74 6.63 -13.71
CA ILE A 445 -10.38 7.90 -14.06
C ILE A 445 -11.85 7.77 -13.75
N ILE A 446 -12.39 8.72 -13.01
CA ILE A 446 -13.80 8.87 -12.74
C ILE A 446 -14.33 9.99 -13.63
N LYS A 447 -15.34 9.69 -14.44
CA LYS A 447 -15.94 10.66 -15.36
C LYS A 447 -17.08 11.41 -14.72
#